data_4ca0033c5ade07a9b93e00ebe785f218
#
_entry.id   4ca0033c5ade07a9b93e00ebe785f218
#
_cell.length_a   1.000
_cell.length_b   1.000
_cell.length_c   1.000
_cell.angle_alpha   90.00
_cell.angle_beta   90.00
_cell.angle_gamma   90.00
#
_symmetry.space_group_name_H-M   'P 1'
#
loop_
_entity.id
_entity.type
_entity.pdbx_description
1 polymer ?
#
loop_
_entity_poly.entity_id
_entity_poly.type
_entity_poly.pdbx_seq_one_letter_code
_entity_poly.pdbx_strand_id
1 'polypeptide(L)'
;ASDPTKESMAASCIAGKGTLVVAEDGSAKLTVPIQAANVRGQVAYAKDWKVYKNSEKTESTDAEYTVDEDGNVNSITFDIPDKTQDGVYVSMYIELMNAIQDAFMNVDYANAEKEQVGVDTTALEAAIAQADALDEMAYTKASWDGNKEAIDTANAAAKEALEKKESQEAVDAAATALTNAMGKLVAAGDQTELKEVLAQAKALNETDYTVKTWKYVQDAIDTAEEVIANRDTKTKVRRAKSSLNTWMGQLVRKYDTTVLEQKIAQAEALDKNDYTAESWKAANLANTINAAKEVIENRGNKDDVHDAIEKLETAIEKLVPVSNEVTVGRGNFQKKLAPG
;
A
#
# COMPACT_ATOMS: atom_id res chain seq x y z
N ALA A 1 -31.98 -69.46 1.22
CA ALA A 1 -31.64 -68.24 0.50
C ALA A 1 -32.89 -67.32 0.54
N SER A 2 -32.82 -66.26 1.26
CA SER A 2 -33.87 -65.22 1.28
C SER A 2 -33.94 -64.57 -0.10
N ASP A 3 -35.14 -64.46 -0.64
CA ASP A 3 -35.39 -63.79 -1.91
C ASP A 3 -34.91 -62.32 -1.80
N PRO A 4 -33.91 -61.90 -2.59
CA PRO A 4 -33.36 -60.58 -2.49
C PRO A 4 -34.36 -59.44 -2.86
N THR A 5 -35.54 -59.80 -3.37
CA THR A 5 -36.60 -58.87 -3.73
C THR A 5 -37.59 -58.63 -2.58
N LYS A 6 -37.49 -59.34 -1.46
CA LYS A 6 -38.34 -59.16 -0.28
C LYS A 6 -37.59 -58.41 0.80
N GLU A 7 -38.21 -57.31 1.28
CA GLU A 7 -37.73 -56.65 2.47
C GLU A 7 -37.54 -57.63 3.63
N SER A 8 -36.35 -57.69 4.16
CA SER A 8 -36.07 -58.44 5.37
C SER A 8 -36.67 -57.72 6.59
N MET A 9 -37.10 -58.47 7.62
CA MET A 9 -37.42 -57.86 8.91
C MET A 9 -36.26 -56.99 9.45
N ALA A 10 -35.03 -57.30 9.07
CA ALA A 10 -33.88 -56.47 9.38
C ALA A 10 -33.93 -55.06 8.75
N ALA A 11 -34.66 -54.89 7.65
CA ALA A 11 -34.80 -53.54 7.04
C ALA A 11 -35.51 -52.58 7.96
N SER A 12 -36.42 -53.06 8.82
CA SER A 12 -37.12 -52.23 9.80
C SER A 12 -36.20 -51.72 10.92
N CYS A 13 -34.97 -52.25 11.05
CA CYS A 13 -34.00 -51.72 12.00
C CYS A 13 -33.27 -50.48 11.50
N ILE A 14 -33.40 -50.11 10.22
CA ILE A 14 -32.75 -48.91 9.65
C ILE A 14 -33.67 -47.71 9.80
N ALA A 15 -33.18 -46.61 10.41
CA ALA A 15 -33.99 -45.45 10.73
C ALA A 15 -33.99 -44.36 9.64
N GLY A 16 -33.28 -44.57 8.54
CA GLY A 16 -33.22 -43.57 7.48
C GLY A 16 -32.02 -43.68 6.55
N LYS A 17 -31.61 -42.57 5.96
CA LYS A 17 -30.42 -42.53 5.09
C LYS A 17 -29.14 -42.65 5.93
N GLY A 18 -28.17 -43.43 5.48
CA GLY A 18 -26.82 -43.46 6.04
C GLY A 18 -25.93 -42.37 5.54
N THR A 19 -24.89 -42.01 6.29
CA THR A 19 -23.85 -41.07 5.90
C THR A 19 -22.61 -41.84 5.42
N LEU A 20 -22.17 -41.57 4.20
CA LEU A 20 -21.00 -42.14 3.58
C LEU A 20 -19.84 -41.14 3.57
N VAL A 21 -18.74 -41.47 4.23
CA VAL A 21 -17.50 -40.68 4.18
C VAL A 21 -16.49 -41.42 3.29
N VAL A 22 -15.99 -40.75 2.26
CA VAL A 22 -14.97 -41.30 1.36
C VAL A 22 -13.67 -40.54 1.63
N ALA A 23 -12.62 -41.29 2.02
CA ALA A 23 -11.29 -40.71 2.25
C ALA A 23 -10.54 -40.51 0.93
N GLU A 24 -9.44 -39.71 0.97
CA GLU A 24 -8.62 -39.43 -0.20
C GLU A 24 -8.00 -40.67 -0.85
N ASP A 25 -7.68 -41.68 -0.05
CA ASP A 25 -7.17 -42.98 -0.54
C ASP A 25 -8.25 -43.85 -1.20
N GLY A 26 -9.48 -43.34 -1.22
CA GLY A 26 -10.61 -44.03 -1.80
C GLY A 26 -11.29 -45.03 -0.85
N SER A 27 -10.83 -45.24 0.38
CA SER A 27 -11.57 -46.00 1.39
C SER A 27 -12.89 -45.31 1.74
N ALA A 28 -13.89 -46.07 2.17
CA ALA A 28 -15.19 -45.47 2.53
C ALA A 28 -15.74 -46.09 3.81
N LYS A 29 -16.27 -45.22 4.66
CA LYS A 29 -16.93 -45.56 5.93
C LYS A 29 -18.40 -45.16 5.87
N LEU A 30 -19.29 -46.11 6.17
CA LEU A 30 -20.73 -45.87 6.16
C LEU A 30 -21.26 -45.86 7.60
N THR A 31 -21.93 -44.80 7.99
CA THR A 31 -22.70 -44.73 9.24
C THR A 31 -24.17 -44.84 8.93
N VAL A 32 -24.85 -45.83 9.54
CA VAL A 32 -26.27 -46.10 9.34
C VAL A 32 -27.03 -45.86 10.65
N PRO A 33 -28.08 -45.04 10.66
CA PRO A 33 -28.90 -44.88 11.82
C PRO A 33 -29.77 -46.12 12.05
N ILE A 34 -29.80 -46.61 13.30
CA ILE A 34 -30.49 -47.83 13.70
C ILE A 34 -31.67 -47.45 14.61
N GLN A 35 -32.78 -48.17 14.46
CA GLN A 35 -33.96 -48.08 15.29
C GLN A 35 -34.45 -49.47 15.75
N ALA A 36 -35.34 -49.48 16.69
CA ALA A 36 -35.99 -50.69 17.08
C ALA A 36 -36.84 -51.31 15.92
N ALA A 37 -36.75 -52.60 15.73
CA ALA A 37 -37.60 -53.35 14.82
C ALA A 37 -38.89 -53.76 15.50
N ASN A 38 -39.98 -53.85 14.71
CA ASN A 38 -41.22 -54.48 15.17
C ASN A 38 -41.24 -55.95 14.74
N VAL A 39 -41.11 -56.82 15.70
CA VAL A 39 -41.16 -58.29 15.47
C VAL A 39 -42.45 -58.84 16.04
N ARG A 40 -43.43 -59.10 15.18
CA ARG A 40 -44.76 -59.66 15.55
C ARG A 40 -45.50 -58.81 16.62
N GLY A 41 -45.39 -57.48 16.52
CA GLY A 41 -46.03 -56.57 17.44
C GLY A 41 -45.23 -56.23 18.72
N GLN A 42 -44.03 -56.77 18.86
CA GLN A 42 -43.10 -56.44 19.95
C GLN A 42 -41.92 -55.66 19.45
N VAL A 43 -41.41 -54.69 20.25
CA VAL A 43 -40.23 -53.91 19.96
C VAL A 43 -38.97 -54.73 20.24
N ALA A 44 -38.07 -54.79 19.28
CA ALA A 44 -36.83 -55.51 19.41
C ALA A 44 -35.67 -54.63 18.89
N TYR A 45 -34.55 -54.59 19.63
CA TYR A 45 -33.33 -53.94 19.22
C TYR A 45 -32.32 -54.95 18.67
N ALA A 46 -31.63 -54.54 17.65
CA ALA A 46 -30.53 -55.31 17.05
C ALA A 46 -29.21 -54.89 17.66
N LYS A 47 -28.36 -55.85 18.03
CA LYS A 47 -27.03 -55.62 18.56
C LYS A 47 -26.00 -56.59 17.92
N ASP A 48 -24.74 -56.49 18.31
CA ASP A 48 -23.64 -57.33 17.82
C ASP A 48 -23.55 -57.34 16.26
N TRP A 49 -23.60 -56.14 15.70
CA TRP A 49 -23.55 -55.94 14.26
C TRP A 49 -22.20 -56.30 13.68
N LYS A 50 -22.18 -57.15 12.64
CA LYS A 50 -21.00 -57.53 11.88
C LYS A 50 -21.21 -57.25 10.41
N VAL A 51 -20.13 -56.90 9.75
CA VAL A 51 -20.08 -56.67 8.31
C VAL A 51 -19.16 -57.71 7.67
N TYR A 52 -19.65 -58.41 6.67
CA TYR A 52 -18.89 -59.43 5.96
C TYR A 52 -18.16 -58.80 4.77
N LYS A 53 -16.93 -59.29 4.53
CA LYS A 53 -16.11 -58.85 3.41
C LYS A 53 -16.58 -59.34 2.06
N ASN A 54 -17.33 -60.44 2.02
CA ASN A 54 -17.82 -61.07 0.79
C ASN A 54 -19.17 -61.77 0.97
N SER A 55 -19.76 -62.16 -0.14
CA SER A 55 -21.03 -62.89 -0.19
C SER A 55 -21.00 -64.27 0.47
N GLU A 56 -19.81 -64.87 0.57
CA GLU A 56 -19.61 -66.16 1.17
C GLU A 56 -19.63 -66.11 2.70
N LYS A 57 -19.57 -64.90 3.28
CA LYS A 57 -19.62 -64.66 4.73
C LYS A 57 -18.52 -65.39 5.53
N THR A 58 -17.35 -65.54 4.92
CA THR A 58 -16.21 -66.25 5.52
C THR A 58 -15.41 -65.39 6.48
N GLU A 59 -15.40 -64.06 6.24
CA GLU A 59 -14.71 -63.09 7.07
C GLU A 59 -15.65 -61.95 7.40
N SER A 60 -15.67 -61.54 8.68
CA SER A 60 -16.45 -60.37 9.14
C SER A 60 -15.61 -59.47 10.04
N THR A 61 -16.01 -58.18 10.10
CA THR A 61 -15.55 -57.21 11.08
C THR A 61 -16.72 -56.76 11.91
N ASP A 62 -16.50 -56.46 13.18
CA ASP A 62 -17.52 -55.86 14.02
C ASP A 62 -17.75 -54.41 13.60
N ALA A 63 -19.01 -53.98 13.53
CA ALA A 63 -19.33 -52.60 13.31
C ALA A 63 -19.11 -51.79 14.62
N GLU A 64 -18.54 -50.59 14.49
CA GLU A 64 -18.56 -49.62 15.55
C GLU A 64 -20.03 -49.17 15.79
N TYR A 65 -20.44 -48.87 17.00
CA TYR A 65 -21.82 -48.43 17.27
C TYR A 65 -21.88 -47.34 18.32
N THR A 66 -22.96 -46.55 18.26
CA THR A 66 -23.35 -45.66 19.34
C THR A 66 -24.66 -46.16 19.95
N VAL A 67 -24.93 -45.74 21.18
CA VAL A 67 -26.18 -46.09 21.89
C VAL A 67 -26.95 -44.83 22.32
N ASP A 68 -28.25 -45.01 22.48
CA ASP A 68 -29.12 -44.03 23.06
C ASP A 68 -29.02 -44.00 24.61
N GLU A 69 -29.83 -43.13 25.28
CA GLU A 69 -29.82 -43.00 26.74
C GLU A 69 -30.25 -44.30 27.47
N ASP A 70 -30.98 -45.15 26.79
CA ASP A 70 -31.47 -46.46 27.32
C ASP A 70 -30.49 -47.60 27.04
N GLY A 71 -29.34 -47.31 26.36
CA GLY A 71 -28.32 -48.28 26.04
C GLY A 71 -28.61 -49.11 24.78
N ASN A 72 -29.60 -48.74 23.98
CA ASN A 72 -29.91 -49.41 22.73
C ASN A 72 -29.03 -48.83 21.57
N VAL A 73 -28.64 -49.71 20.65
CA VAL A 73 -27.88 -49.28 19.47
C VAL A 73 -28.75 -48.32 18.63
N ASN A 74 -28.22 -47.11 18.41
CA ASN A 74 -28.88 -46.07 17.62
C ASN A 74 -28.17 -45.73 16.33
N SER A 75 -26.89 -46.09 16.18
CA SER A 75 -26.18 -46.09 14.89
C SER A 75 -25.10 -47.16 14.84
N ILE A 76 -24.77 -47.59 13.64
CA ILE A 76 -23.61 -48.42 13.35
C ILE A 76 -22.73 -47.78 12.33
N THR A 77 -21.40 -47.95 12.46
CA THR A 77 -20.40 -47.42 11.52
C THR A 77 -19.44 -48.52 11.13
N PHE A 78 -19.16 -48.66 9.86
CA PHE A 78 -18.26 -49.70 9.34
C PHE A 78 -17.58 -49.29 8.03
N ASP A 79 -16.44 -49.90 7.75
CA ASP A 79 -15.77 -49.75 6.47
C ASP A 79 -16.49 -50.55 5.39
N ILE A 80 -16.70 -49.98 4.22
CA ILE A 80 -17.27 -50.63 3.07
C ILE A 80 -16.20 -51.53 2.42
N PRO A 81 -16.36 -52.85 2.44
CA PRO A 81 -15.33 -53.73 1.94
C PRO A 81 -15.10 -53.64 0.42
N ASP A 82 -16.16 -53.45 -0.34
CA ASP A 82 -16.13 -53.34 -1.79
C ASP A 82 -17.23 -52.40 -2.30
N LYS A 83 -16.84 -51.26 -2.85
CA LYS A 83 -17.75 -50.25 -3.42
C LYS A 83 -18.30 -50.62 -4.79
N THR A 84 -17.82 -51.69 -5.41
CA THR A 84 -18.33 -52.18 -6.70
C THR A 84 -19.62 -52.96 -6.54
N GLN A 85 -19.98 -53.33 -5.30
CA GLN A 85 -21.23 -54.03 -4.97
C GLN A 85 -22.32 -53.04 -4.59
N ASP A 86 -23.56 -53.34 -4.92
CA ASP A 86 -24.76 -52.51 -4.61
C ASP A 86 -25.11 -52.52 -3.12
N GLY A 87 -24.26 -53.01 -2.23
CA GLY A 87 -24.46 -53.07 -0.80
C GLY A 87 -23.49 -53.96 -0.05
N VAL A 88 -23.80 -54.20 1.22
CA VAL A 88 -22.96 -54.95 2.13
C VAL A 88 -23.75 -56.09 2.81
N TYR A 89 -23.09 -57.21 3.03
CA TYR A 89 -23.65 -58.30 3.83
C TYR A 89 -23.39 -58.02 5.31
N VAL A 90 -24.47 -58.04 6.10
CA VAL A 90 -24.43 -57.77 7.54
C VAL A 90 -25.09 -58.91 8.34
N SER A 91 -24.67 -59.08 9.56
CA SER A 91 -25.41 -59.87 10.55
C SER A 91 -25.62 -59.08 11.83
N MET A 92 -26.68 -59.36 12.54
CA MET A 92 -27.03 -58.78 13.80
C MET A 92 -27.76 -59.78 14.71
N TYR A 93 -27.55 -59.68 16.00
CA TYR A 93 -28.30 -60.46 16.96
C TYR A 93 -29.59 -59.72 17.37
N ILE A 94 -30.74 -60.42 17.30
CA ILE A 94 -32.04 -59.87 17.71
C ILE A 94 -32.47 -60.63 18.96
N GLU A 95 -32.48 -59.95 20.10
CA GLU A 95 -32.74 -60.57 21.40
C GLU A 95 -34.11 -61.28 21.45
N LEU A 96 -35.15 -60.64 20.94
CA LEU A 96 -36.51 -61.20 20.94
C LEU A 96 -36.60 -62.53 20.16
N MET A 97 -35.76 -62.71 19.16
CA MET A 97 -35.69 -63.89 18.33
C MET A 97 -34.65 -64.92 18.88
N ASN A 98 -33.85 -64.50 19.82
CA ASN A 98 -32.70 -65.25 20.34
C ASN A 98 -31.87 -65.86 19.21
N ALA A 99 -31.62 -65.09 18.15
CA ALA A 99 -30.98 -65.58 16.93
C ALA A 99 -30.22 -64.47 16.20
N ILE A 100 -29.14 -64.92 15.55
CA ILE A 100 -28.41 -64.07 14.59
C ILE A 100 -29.20 -64.06 13.28
N GLN A 101 -29.41 -62.84 12.75
CA GLN A 101 -30.04 -62.62 11.45
C GLN A 101 -29.01 -62.08 10.47
N ASP A 102 -28.97 -62.68 9.29
CA ASP A 102 -28.16 -62.18 8.17
C ASP A 102 -29.06 -61.38 7.22
N ALA A 103 -28.50 -60.29 6.72
CA ALA A 103 -29.17 -59.45 5.73
C ALA A 103 -28.17 -58.91 4.70
N PHE A 104 -28.68 -58.54 3.55
CA PHE A 104 -27.94 -57.68 2.60
C PHE A 104 -28.52 -56.27 2.71
N MET A 105 -27.63 -55.35 3.02
CA MET A 105 -27.99 -53.92 3.13
C MET A 105 -27.63 -53.26 1.78
N ASN A 106 -28.65 -52.90 1.02
CA ASN A 106 -28.42 -52.14 -0.22
C ASN A 106 -27.90 -50.75 0.10
N VAL A 107 -26.87 -50.34 -0.64
CA VAL A 107 -26.32 -48.97 -0.56
C VAL A 107 -26.36 -48.39 -1.96
N ASP A 108 -27.19 -47.39 -2.12
CA ASP A 108 -27.34 -46.67 -3.39
C ASP A 108 -26.27 -45.60 -3.52
N TYR A 109 -25.12 -45.96 -4.03
CA TYR A 109 -24.02 -45.04 -4.27
C TYR A 109 -24.27 -44.06 -5.43
N ALA A 110 -25.15 -44.45 -6.38
CA ALA A 110 -25.41 -43.64 -7.58
C ALA A 110 -26.23 -42.38 -7.26
N ASN A 111 -27.10 -42.49 -6.26
CA ASN A 111 -27.96 -41.38 -5.77
C ASN A 111 -27.46 -40.80 -4.44
N ALA A 112 -26.19 -41.07 -4.08
CA ALA A 112 -25.59 -40.42 -2.92
C ALA A 112 -25.53 -38.88 -3.16
N GLU A 113 -26.35 -38.17 -2.42
CA GLU A 113 -26.22 -36.73 -2.37
C GLU A 113 -24.91 -36.38 -1.64
N LYS A 114 -24.00 -35.61 -2.29
CA LYS A 114 -22.87 -35.06 -1.56
C LYS A 114 -23.46 -34.12 -0.49
N GLU A 115 -23.14 -34.38 0.76
CA GLU A 115 -23.36 -33.40 1.80
C GLU A 115 -22.62 -32.14 1.36
N GLN A 116 -23.34 -31.08 1.02
CA GLN A 116 -22.74 -29.77 0.88
C GLN A 116 -22.30 -29.35 2.28
N VAL A 117 -21.06 -29.60 2.63
CA VAL A 117 -20.39 -28.87 3.70
C VAL A 117 -20.54 -27.40 3.29
N GLY A 118 -21.31 -26.66 4.07
CA GLY A 118 -21.60 -25.27 3.74
C GLY A 118 -20.28 -24.54 3.55
N VAL A 119 -20.09 -23.96 2.36
CA VAL A 119 -18.88 -23.20 2.05
C VAL A 119 -18.82 -22.02 3.01
N ASP A 120 -17.76 -21.91 3.83
CA ASP A 120 -17.52 -20.77 4.69
C ASP A 120 -17.07 -19.57 3.86
N THR A 121 -17.92 -18.54 3.81
CA THR A 121 -17.68 -17.33 3.03
C THR A 121 -17.20 -16.15 3.88
N THR A 122 -17.01 -16.34 5.18
CA THR A 122 -16.73 -15.26 6.14
C THR A 122 -15.51 -14.44 5.76
N ALA A 123 -14.41 -15.10 5.39
CA ALA A 123 -13.17 -14.42 4.99
C ALA A 123 -13.34 -13.66 3.66
N LEU A 124 -14.08 -14.22 2.70
CA LEU A 124 -14.35 -13.60 1.41
C LEU A 124 -15.24 -12.38 1.55
N GLU A 125 -16.31 -12.48 2.34
CA GLU A 125 -17.22 -11.36 2.63
C GLU A 125 -16.49 -10.21 3.33
N ALA A 126 -15.60 -10.53 4.28
CA ALA A 126 -14.77 -9.53 4.96
C ALA A 126 -13.81 -8.84 3.99
N ALA A 127 -13.18 -9.59 3.08
CA ALA A 127 -12.28 -9.02 2.07
C ALA A 127 -13.03 -8.10 1.08
N ILE A 128 -14.21 -8.50 0.61
CA ILE A 128 -15.08 -7.67 -0.25
C ILE A 128 -15.48 -6.38 0.47
N ALA A 129 -15.92 -6.48 1.72
CA ALA A 129 -16.31 -5.31 2.51
C ALA A 129 -15.13 -4.33 2.71
N GLN A 130 -13.91 -4.84 2.93
CA GLN A 130 -12.71 -4.01 3.00
C GLN A 130 -12.40 -3.34 1.65
N ALA A 131 -12.51 -4.08 0.54
CA ALA A 131 -12.26 -3.53 -0.80
C ALA A 131 -13.28 -2.44 -1.18
N ASP A 132 -14.56 -2.66 -0.87
CA ASP A 132 -15.64 -1.70 -1.14
C ASP A 132 -15.54 -0.44 -0.25
N ALA A 133 -14.87 -0.53 0.91
CA ALA A 133 -14.64 0.57 1.83
C ALA A 133 -13.32 1.32 1.60
N LEU A 134 -12.51 0.97 0.58
CA LEU A 134 -11.26 1.64 0.30
C LEU A 134 -11.49 3.12 -0.06
N ASP A 135 -10.78 4.00 0.63
CA ASP A 135 -10.72 5.43 0.31
C ASP A 135 -9.39 5.75 -0.37
N GLU A 136 -9.48 6.25 -1.60
CA GLU A 136 -8.31 6.69 -2.38
C GLU A 136 -7.40 7.65 -1.57
N MET A 137 -8.00 8.53 -0.77
CA MET A 137 -7.26 9.55 -0.03
C MET A 137 -6.43 8.98 1.12
N ALA A 138 -6.72 7.75 1.54
CA ALA A 138 -5.95 7.06 2.57
C ALA A 138 -4.61 6.48 2.06
N TYR A 139 -4.39 6.49 0.74
CA TYR A 139 -3.23 5.85 0.12
C TYR A 139 -2.43 6.82 -0.75
N THR A 140 -1.13 6.48 -0.95
CA THR A 140 -0.29 7.26 -1.87
C THR A 140 -0.85 7.17 -3.29
N LYS A 141 -0.80 8.29 -4.03
CA LYS A 141 -1.31 8.33 -5.41
C LYS A 141 -0.71 7.24 -6.29
N ALA A 142 0.61 7.05 -6.21
CA ALA A 142 1.31 6.06 -7.02
C ALA A 142 0.85 4.62 -6.73
N SER A 143 0.63 4.26 -5.43
CA SER A 143 0.17 2.91 -5.10
C SER A 143 -1.29 2.69 -5.48
N TRP A 144 -2.12 3.73 -5.34
CA TRP A 144 -3.51 3.67 -5.75
C TRP A 144 -3.64 3.50 -7.27
N ASP A 145 -3.07 4.41 -8.05
CA ASP A 145 -3.16 4.39 -9.52
C ASP A 145 -2.57 3.09 -10.10
N GLY A 146 -1.48 2.59 -9.50
CA GLY A 146 -0.82 1.37 -9.97
C GLY A 146 -1.52 0.06 -9.61
N ASN A 147 -2.47 0.05 -8.67
CA ASN A 147 -3.12 -1.18 -8.20
C ASN A 147 -4.65 -1.16 -8.29
N LYS A 148 -5.28 -0.01 -8.55
CA LYS A 148 -6.74 0.13 -8.59
C LYS A 148 -7.41 -0.88 -9.53
N GLU A 149 -6.93 -1.02 -10.76
CA GLU A 149 -7.49 -1.95 -11.75
C GLU A 149 -7.39 -3.41 -11.29
N ALA A 150 -6.26 -3.79 -10.68
CA ALA A 150 -6.07 -5.13 -10.15
C ALA A 150 -6.99 -5.41 -8.96
N ILE A 151 -7.23 -4.41 -8.09
CA ILE A 151 -8.15 -4.51 -6.97
C ILE A 151 -9.59 -4.64 -7.47
N ASP A 152 -10.00 -3.82 -8.42
CA ASP A 152 -11.35 -3.87 -8.99
C ASP A 152 -11.62 -5.22 -9.66
N THR A 153 -10.66 -5.74 -10.41
CA THR A 153 -10.73 -7.06 -11.05
C THR A 153 -10.85 -8.17 -10.01
N ALA A 154 -10.00 -8.13 -8.98
CA ALA A 154 -10.04 -9.12 -7.90
C ALA A 154 -11.35 -9.04 -7.10
N ASN A 155 -11.88 -7.84 -6.85
CA ASN A 155 -13.14 -7.63 -6.15
C ASN A 155 -14.34 -8.15 -6.97
N ALA A 156 -14.34 -7.92 -8.28
CA ALA A 156 -15.37 -8.49 -9.16
C ALA A 156 -15.35 -10.03 -9.15
N ALA A 157 -14.15 -10.63 -9.25
CA ALA A 157 -13.99 -12.08 -9.16
C ALA A 157 -14.39 -12.64 -7.78
N ALA A 158 -14.09 -11.90 -6.71
CA ALA A 158 -14.50 -12.25 -5.35
C ALA A 158 -16.02 -12.26 -5.18
N LYS A 159 -16.71 -11.26 -5.71
CA LYS A 159 -18.18 -11.21 -5.71
C LYS A 159 -18.80 -12.35 -6.51
N GLU A 160 -18.21 -12.69 -7.67
CA GLU A 160 -18.64 -13.84 -8.46
C GLU A 160 -18.45 -15.18 -7.71
N ALA A 161 -17.29 -15.35 -7.04
CA ALA A 161 -17.02 -16.55 -6.23
C ALA A 161 -17.99 -16.68 -5.04
N LEU A 162 -18.36 -15.53 -4.42
CA LEU A 162 -19.34 -15.48 -3.34
C LEU A 162 -20.76 -15.87 -3.81
N GLU A 163 -21.13 -15.51 -5.02
CA GLU A 163 -22.43 -15.89 -5.61
C GLU A 163 -22.46 -17.39 -5.97
N LYS A 164 -21.41 -17.89 -6.60
CA LYS A 164 -21.35 -19.28 -7.10
C LYS A 164 -21.13 -20.31 -5.99
N LYS A 165 -20.28 -20.04 -5.00
CA LYS A 165 -19.91 -20.94 -3.90
C LYS A 165 -19.55 -22.36 -4.38
N GLU A 166 -18.76 -22.45 -5.46
CA GLU A 166 -18.43 -23.71 -6.12
C GLU A 166 -17.67 -24.69 -5.21
N SER A 167 -16.73 -24.19 -4.42
CA SER A 167 -15.95 -24.96 -3.46
C SER A 167 -15.32 -24.04 -2.40
N GLN A 168 -14.90 -24.59 -1.26
CA GLN A 168 -14.14 -23.87 -0.24
C GLN A 168 -12.83 -23.34 -0.82
N GLU A 169 -12.11 -24.15 -1.59
CA GLU A 169 -10.87 -23.76 -2.23
C GLU A 169 -11.04 -22.53 -3.15
N ALA A 170 -12.11 -22.49 -3.95
CA ALA A 170 -12.39 -21.36 -4.83
C ALA A 170 -12.69 -20.08 -4.05
N VAL A 171 -13.43 -20.18 -2.96
CA VAL A 171 -13.76 -19.06 -2.06
C VAL A 171 -12.52 -18.53 -1.35
N ASP A 172 -11.69 -19.42 -0.81
CA ASP A 172 -10.43 -19.07 -0.14
C ASP A 172 -9.41 -18.46 -1.10
N ALA A 173 -9.32 -18.99 -2.32
CA ALA A 173 -8.47 -18.42 -3.37
C ALA A 173 -8.90 -17.01 -3.76
N ALA A 174 -10.20 -16.76 -3.90
CA ALA A 174 -10.73 -15.43 -4.22
C ALA A 174 -10.48 -14.42 -3.08
N ALA A 175 -10.69 -14.82 -1.82
CA ALA A 175 -10.39 -14.00 -0.65
C ALA A 175 -8.89 -13.65 -0.58
N THR A 176 -8.02 -14.62 -0.83
CA THR A 176 -6.57 -14.44 -0.85
C THR A 176 -6.13 -13.51 -1.97
N ALA A 177 -6.65 -13.68 -3.17
CA ALA A 177 -6.33 -12.84 -4.33
C ALA A 177 -6.70 -11.38 -4.08
N LEU A 178 -7.90 -11.11 -3.56
CA LEU A 178 -8.36 -9.77 -3.24
C LEU A 178 -7.52 -9.14 -2.12
N THR A 179 -7.24 -9.88 -1.06
CA THR A 179 -6.40 -9.40 0.05
C THR A 179 -4.99 -9.06 -0.43
N ASN A 180 -4.39 -9.90 -1.29
CA ASN A 180 -3.07 -9.65 -1.87
C ASN A 180 -3.06 -8.43 -2.79
N ALA A 181 -4.12 -8.19 -3.55
CA ALA A 181 -4.25 -7.00 -4.38
C ALA A 181 -4.30 -5.73 -3.52
N MET A 182 -5.13 -5.70 -2.47
CA MET A 182 -5.20 -4.60 -1.51
C MET A 182 -3.89 -4.39 -0.73
N GLY A 183 -3.18 -5.47 -0.42
CA GLY A 183 -1.91 -5.43 0.33
C GLY A 183 -0.77 -4.69 -0.37
N LYS A 184 -0.92 -4.34 -1.66
CA LYS A 184 0.03 -3.52 -2.41
C LYS A 184 -0.19 -2.01 -2.21
N LEU A 185 -1.27 -1.62 -1.58
CA LEU A 185 -1.55 -0.22 -1.29
C LEU A 185 -0.63 0.29 -0.18
N VAL A 186 -0.10 1.48 -0.36
CA VAL A 186 0.79 2.15 0.58
C VAL A 186 0.04 3.32 1.22
N ALA A 187 -0.08 3.31 2.53
CA ALA A 187 -0.76 4.37 3.26
C ALA A 187 -0.13 5.75 3.03
N ALA A 188 -0.96 6.76 2.80
CA ALA A 188 -0.57 8.15 2.75
C ALA A 188 -0.16 8.65 4.15
N GLY A 189 0.72 9.64 4.20
CA GLY A 189 1.05 10.37 5.42
C GLY A 189 0.04 11.46 5.73
N ASP A 190 -0.20 11.73 7.00
CA ASP A 190 -0.96 12.92 7.40
C ASP A 190 -0.22 14.20 6.96
N GLN A 191 -0.91 15.02 6.17
CA GLN A 191 -0.36 16.22 5.53
C GLN A 191 -0.73 17.51 6.25
N THR A 192 -1.48 17.46 7.34
CA THR A 192 -2.05 18.64 8.03
C THR A 192 -0.96 19.63 8.39
N GLU A 193 0.04 19.20 9.14
CA GLU A 193 1.14 20.07 9.55
C GLU A 193 2.02 20.53 8.37
N LEU A 194 2.19 19.71 7.33
CA LEU A 194 2.92 20.11 6.13
C LEU A 194 2.20 21.25 5.40
N LYS A 195 0.89 21.17 5.27
CA LYS A 195 0.06 22.22 4.64
C LYS A 195 0.11 23.53 5.42
N GLU A 196 0.13 23.47 6.75
CA GLU A 196 0.28 24.65 7.61
C GLU A 196 1.63 25.35 7.40
N VAL A 197 2.73 24.58 7.42
CA VAL A 197 4.08 25.09 7.20
C VAL A 197 4.25 25.63 5.77
N LEU A 198 3.68 24.94 4.77
CA LEU A 198 3.66 25.40 3.38
C LEU A 198 2.93 26.75 3.25
N ALA A 199 1.79 26.92 3.93
CA ALA A 199 1.07 28.17 3.92
C ALA A 199 1.90 29.32 4.54
N GLN A 200 2.64 29.04 5.62
CA GLN A 200 3.56 30.00 6.23
C GLN A 200 4.69 30.38 5.26
N ALA A 201 5.29 29.40 4.58
CA ALA A 201 6.34 29.64 3.59
C ALA A 201 5.85 30.53 2.42
N LYS A 202 4.65 30.23 1.90
CA LYS A 202 4.01 30.99 0.81
C LYS A 202 3.56 32.41 1.22
N ALA A 203 3.36 32.66 2.50
CA ALA A 203 3.04 33.98 3.01
C ALA A 203 4.26 34.91 3.10
N LEU A 204 5.48 34.38 2.96
CA LEU A 204 6.69 35.20 2.94
C LEU A 204 6.79 35.97 1.61
N ASN A 205 7.26 37.23 1.69
CA ASN A 205 7.50 38.01 0.49
C ASN A 205 8.93 37.74 -0.01
N GLU A 206 9.06 37.15 -1.18
CA GLU A 206 10.35 36.89 -1.85
C GLU A 206 11.26 38.12 -1.88
N THR A 207 10.70 39.29 -2.15
CA THR A 207 11.48 40.52 -2.33
C THR A 207 12.17 41.04 -1.06
N ASP A 208 11.85 40.48 0.10
CA ASP A 208 12.45 40.82 1.39
C ASP A 208 13.77 40.09 1.69
N TYR A 209 14.09 39.10 0.86
CA TYR A 209 15.21 38.18 1.11
C TYR A 209 16.21 38.13 -0.05
N THR A 210 17.42 37.68 0.20
CA THR A 210 18.42 37.46 -0.84
C THR A 210 17.95 36.39 -1.82
N VAL A 211 18.25 36.55 -3.12
CA VAL A 211 17.89 35.60 -4.17
C VAL A 211 18.45 34.21 -3.84
N LYS A 212 19.66 34.15 -3.34
CA LYS A 212 20.36 32.90 -2.99
C LYS A 212 19.61 32.08 -1.95
N THR A 213 19.16 32.72 -0.85
CA THR A 213 18.48 31.98 0.23
C THR A 213 17.01 31.72 -0.11
N TRP A 214 16.36 32.63 -0.83
CA TRP A 214 14.99 32.44 -1.30
C TRP A 214 14.85 31.22 -2.22
N LYS A 215 15.83 31.01 -3.11
CA LYS A 215 15.82 29.85 -4.01
C LYS A 215 15.63 28.54 -3.27
N TYR A 216 16.30 28.34 -2.13
CA TYR A 216 16.16 27.11 -1.34
C TYR A 216 14.76 26.97 -0.72
N VAL A 217 14.15 28.08 -0.32
CA VAL A 217 12.77 28.06 0.17
C VAL A 217 11.81 27.73 -0.96
N GLN A 218 12.00 28.30 -2.15
CA GLN A 218 11.17 28.00 -3.32
C GLN A 218 11.28 26.52 -3.71
N ASP A 219 12.48 25.96 -3.79
CA ASP A 219 12.71 24.54 -4.08
C ASP A 219 12.02 23.64 -3.01
N ALA A 220 12.00 24.06 -1.75
CA ALA A 220 11.30 23.35 -0.67
C ALA A 220 9.79 23.47 -0.75
N ILE A 221 9.27 24.62 -1.20
CA ILE A 221 7.84 24.84 -1.49
C ILE A 221 7.38 23.89 -2.59
N ASP A 222 8.10 23.88 -3.72
CA ASP A 222 7.78 23.03 -4.88
C ASP A 222 7.78 21.54 -4.49
N THR A 223 8.78 21.11 -3.70
CA THR A 223 8.85 19.76 -3.16
C THR A 223 7.67 19.44 -2.24
N ALA A 224 7.27 20.37 -1.38
CA ALA A 224 6.15 20.16 -0.47
C ALA A 224 4.82 20.05 -1.22
N GLU A 225 4.62 20.86 -2.25
CA GLU A 225 3.45 20.78 -3.14
C GLU A 225 3.36 19.44 -3.86
N GLU A 226 4.49 18.96 -4.38
CA GLU A 226 4.57 17.65 -5.03
C GLU A 226 4.23 16.50 -4.04
N VAL A 227 4.79 16.53 -2.83
CA VAL A 227 4.52 15.54 -1.77
C VAL A 227 3.04 15.53 -1.39
N ILE A 228 2.41 16.70 -1.32
CA ILE A 228 0.98 16.83 -1.04
C ILE A 228 0.14 16.30 -2.19
N ALA A 229 0.46 16.68 -3.42
CA ALA A 229 -0.28 16.24 -4.61
C ALA A 229 -0.22 14.72 -4.82
N ASN A 230 0.92 14.12 -4.50
CA ASN A 230 1.15 12.67 -4.59
C ASN A 230 0.60 11.88 -3.38
N ARG A 231 0.04 12.57 -2.38
CA ARG A 231 -0.38 11.89 -1.13
C ARG A 231 0.73 10.97 -0.60
N ASP A 232 1.94 11.49 -0.55
CA ASP A 232 3.12 10.68 -0.28
C ASP A 232 3.15 10.09 1.14
N THR A 233 4.09 9.18 1.38
CA THR A 233 4.24 8.47 2.65
C THR A 233 4.56 9.42 3.81
N LYS A 234 4.26 8.99 5.04
CA LYS A 234 4.60 9.71 6.29
C LYS A 234 6.06 10.18 6.32
N THR A 235 6.98 9.38 5.80
CA THR A 235 8.41 9.73 5.77
C THR A 235 8.69 10.91 4.85
N LYS A 236 8.11 10.93 3.64
CA LYS A 236 8.28 12.04 2.69
C LYS A 236 7.60 13.32 3.20
N VAL A 237 6.39 13.21 3.74
CA VAL A 237 5.67 14.33 4.38
C VAL A 237 6.52 14.97 5.48
N ARG A 238 7.09 14.17 6.38
CA ARG A 238 7.96 14.66 7.45
C ARG A 238 9.22 15.34 6.91
N ARG A 239 9.86 14.78 5.87
CA ARG A 239 11.06 15.37 5.24
C ARG A 239 10.75 16.70 4.60
N ALA A 240 9.66 16.81 3.84
CA ALA A 240 9.24 18.06 3.21
C ALA A 240 8.95 19.15 4.25
N LYS A 241 8.23 18.82 5.34
CA LYS A 241 8.01 19.74 6.47
C LYS A 241 9.31 20.20 7.10
N SER A 242 10.24 19.29 7.37
CA SER A 242 11.55 19.63 7.94
C SER A 242 12.37 20.52 7.02
N SER A 243 12.36 20.25 5.71
CA SER A 243 13.04 21.04 4.70
C SER A 243 12.52 22.48 4.67
N LEU A 244 11.20 22.68 4.61
CA LEU A 244 10.59 24.02 4.67
C LEU A 244 11.02 24.78 5.92
N ASN A 245 10.90 24.19 7.10
CA ASN A 245 11.29 24.83 8.36
C ASN A 245 12.77 25.18 8.38
N THR A 246 13.64 24.31 7.88
CA THR A 246 15.08 24.54 7.83
C THR A 246 15.40 25.73 6.92
N TRP A 247 14.88 25.75 5.70
CA TRP A 247 15.22 26.78 4.74
C TRP A 247 14.56 28.12 5.09
N MET A 248 13.33 28.14 5.63
CA MET A 248 12.76 29.38 6.19
C MET A 248 13.58 29.95 7.35
N GLY A 249 14.14 29.07 8.20
CA GLY A 249 15.02 29.48 9.30
C GLY A 249 16.39 29.99 8.85
N GLN A 250 16.80 29.69 7.62
CA GLN A 250 18.06 30.12 7.01
C GLN A 250 17.90 31.30 6.05
N LEU A 251 16.71 31.88 5.94
CA LEU A 251 16.48 33.05 5.11
C LEU A 251 17.30 34.25 5.59
N VAL A 252 18.01 34.87 4.65
CA VAL A 252 18.77 36.08 4.89
C VAL A 252 18.04 37.26 4.26
N ARG A 253 17.74 38.29 5.05
CA ARG A 253 17.10 39.52 4.56
C ARG A 253 18.03 40.26 3.63
N LYS A 254 17.46 40.87 2.58
CA LYS A 254 18.19 41.86 1.77
C LYS A 254 18.54 43.09 2.62
N TYR A 255 19.57 43.77 2.22
CA TYR A 255 19.96 45.05 2.82
C TYR A 255 19.49 46.22 1.95
N ASP A 256 19.46 47.40 2.52
CA ASP A 256 19.16 48.64 1.80
C ASP A 256 20.30 48.96 0.82
N THR A 257 19.97 49.16 -0.44
CA THR A 257 20.92 49.39 -1.54
C THR A 257 21.04 50.85 -1.93
N THR A 258 20.31 51.78 -1.27
CA THR A 258 20.25 53.19 -1.64
C THR A 258 21.65 53.82 -1.77
N VAL A 259 22.52 53.58 -0.79
CA VAL A 259 23.90 54.10 -0.82
C VAL A 259 24.71 53.46 -1.95
N LEU A 260 24.57 52.17 -2.19
CA LEU A 260 25.22 51.47 -3.28
C LEU A 260 24.78 52.00 -4.64
N GLU A 261 23.50 52.23 -4.84
CA GLU A 261 22.95 52.83 -6.07
C GLU A 261 23.53 54.24 -6.33
N GLN A 262 23.62 55.07 -5.28
CA GLN A 262 24.28 56.36 -5.39
C GLN A 262 25.73 56.27 -5.77
N LYS A 263 26.48 55.33 -5.20
CA LYS A 263 27.90 55.07 -5.54
C LYS A 263 28.08 54.59 -6.97
N ILE A 264 27.21 53.68 -7.43
CA ILE A 264 27.15 53.26 -8.83
C ILE A 264 26.96 54.43 -9.76
N ALA A 265 25.95 55.29 -9.47
CA ALA A 265 25.64 56.47 -10.27
C ALA A 265 26.83 57.47 -10.30
N GLN A 266 27.51 57.66 -9.16
CA GLN A 266 28.72 58.47 -9.11
C GLN A 266 29.84 57.89 -9.99
N ALA A 267 30.07 56.58 -9.91
CA ALA A 267 31.09 55.90 -10.70
C ALA A 267 30.80 55.93 -12.21
N GLU A 268 29.54 55.79 -12.60
CA GLU A 268 29.07 55.85 -14.00
C GLU A 268 29.18 57.28 -14.59
N ALA A 269 29.11 58.30 -13.76
CA ALA A 269 29.21 59.71 -14.20
C ALA A 269 30.64 60.17 -14.45
N LEU A 270 31.68 59.33 -14.13
CA LEU A 270 33.07 59.69 -14.33
C LEU A 270 33.44 59.57 -15.81
N ASP A 271 34.05 60.67 -16.36
CA ASP A 271 34.55 60.66 -17.74
C ASP A 271 36.00 60.18 -17.80
N LYS A 272 36.23 59.14 -18.59
CA LYS A 272 37.55 58.57 -18.80
C LYS A 272 38.59 59.57 -19.22
N ASN A 273 38.19 60.63 -19.95
CA ASN A 273 39.07 61.66 -20.44
C ASN A 273 39.64 62.57 -19.35
N ASP A 274 39.00 62.62 -18.16
CA ASP A 274 39.43 63.39 -17.03
C ASP A 274 40.57 62.72 -16.21
N TYR A 275 40.88 61.47 -16.54
CA TYR A 275 41.83 60.66 -15.78
C TYR A 275 42.95 60.06 -16.69
N THR A 276 44.10 59.75 -16.08
CA THR A 276 45.21 59.11 -16.81
C THR A 276 44.79 57.70 -17.30
N ALA A 277 45.21 57.33 -18.51
CA ALA A 277 44.86 56.07 -19.09
C ALA A 277 45.33 54.88 -18.24
N GLU A 278 46.48 55.02 -17.55
CA GLU A 278 47.03 54.01 -16.66
C GLU A 278 46.16 53.81 -15.40
N SER A 279 45.77 54.91 -14.73
CA SER A 279 44.91 54.84 -13.55
C SER A 279 43.52 54.37 -13.88
N TRP A 280 42.95 54.73 -15.02
CA TRP A 280 41.67 54.26 -15.47
C TRP A 280 41.65 52.72 -15.70
N LYS A 281 42.71 52.20 -16.35
CA LYS A 281 42.88 50.79 -16.52
C LYS A 281 43.09 50.07 -15.19
N ALA A 282 43.86 50.62 -14.29
CA ALA A 282 44.14 50.01 -12.97
C ALA A 282 42.92 50.02 -12.05
N ALA A 283 42.05 51.01 -12.17
CA ALA A 283 40.82 51.12 -11.42
C ALA A 283 39.80 50.02 -11.78
N ASN A 284 39.85 49.52 -13.03
CA ASN A 284 38.93 48.49 -13.54
C ASN A 284 37.43 48.77 -13.23
N LEU A 285 37.06 50.07 -13.33
CA LEU A 285 35.82 50.65 -12.81
C LEU A 285 34.56 49.97 -13.40
N ALA A 286 34.61 49.64 -14.73
CA ALA A 286 33.47 49.02 -15.40
C ALA A 286 33.10 47.65 -14.79
N ASN A 287 34.10 46.81 -14.50
CA ASN A 287 33.85 45.50 -13.86
C ASN A 287 33.38 45.63 -12.42
N THR A 288 33.90 46.65 -11.69
CA THR A 288 33.49 46.89 -10.31
C THR A 288 32.02 47.41 -10.26
N ILE A 289 31.63 48.28 -11.21
CA ILE A 289 30.23 48.69 -11.36
C ILE A 289 29.32 47.52 -11.68
N ASN A 290 29.71 46.64 -12.62
CA ASN A 290 28.92 45.47 -12.97
C ASN A 290 28.74 44.53 -11.77
N ALA A 291 29.79 44.25 -11.01
CA ALA A 291 29.72 43.45 -9.80
C ALA A 291 28.81 44.08 -8.73
N ALA A 292 28.84 45.43 -8.58
CA ALA A 292 27.97 46.13 -7.67
C ALA A 292 26.47 46.06 -8.08
N LYS A 293 26.20 46.13 -9.39
CA LYS A 293 24.83 45.92 -9.93
C LYS A 293 24.31 44.48 -9.68
N GLU A 294 25.20 43.50 -9.84
CA GLU A 294 24.84 42.08 -9.51
C GLU A 294 24.46 41.93 -8.03
N VAL A 295 25.11 42.65 -7.10
CA VAL A 295 24.72 42.64 -5.68
C VAL A 295 23.28 43.18 -5.50
N ILE A 296 22.87 44.21 -6.23
CA ILE A 296 21.50 44.73 -6.21
C ILE A 296 20.52 43.71 -6.78
N GLU A 297 20.84 43.14 -7.97
CA GLU A 297 20.00 42.13 -8.62
C GLU A 297 19.78 40.88 -7.76
N ASN A 298 20.84 40.45 -7.08
CA ASN A 298 20.79 39.31 -6.17
C ASN A 298 20.22 39.66 -4.78
N ARG A 299 19.79 40.91 -4.57
CA ARG A 299 19.26 41.35 -3.28
C ARG A 299 20.24 41.06 -2.14
N GLY A 300 21.50 41.55 -2.29
CA GLY A 300 22.60 41.29 -1.39
C GLY A 300 22.30 41.57 0.07
N ASN A 301 22.92 40.86 0.96
CA ASN A 301 22.86 41.08 2.39
C ASN A 301 23.74 42.27 2.79
N LYS A 302 23.80 42.62 4.08
CA LYS A 302 24.57 43.76 4.59
C LYS A 302 26.05 43.71 4.17
N ASP A 303 26.68 42.54 4.29
CA ASP A 303 28.10 42.36 4.00
C ASP A 303 28.37 42.50 2.50
N ASP A 304 27.51 41.90 1.66
CA ASP A 304 27.59 42.01 0.20
C ASP A 304 27.50 43.46 -0.26
N VAL A 305 26.59 44.26 0.30
CA VAL A 305 26.38 45.67 -0.06
C VAL A 305 27.54 46.51 0.43
N HIS A 306 28.03 46.35 1.66
CA HIS A 306 29.16 47.08 2.18
C HIS A 306 30.44 46.80 1.39
N ASP A 307 30.70 45.51 1.09
CA ASP A 307 31.84 45.12 0.28
C ASP A 307 31.83 45.75 -1.14
N ALA A 308 30.63 45.81 -1.73
CA ALA A 308 30.47 46.43 -3.05
C ALA A 308 30.74 47.95 -3.01
N ILE A 309 30.24 48.64 -1.95
CA ILE A 309 30.55 50.09 -1.73
C ILE A 309 32.03 50.28 -1.58
N GLU A 310 32.73 49.52 -0.71
CA GLU A 310 34.17 49.63 -0.46
C GLU A 310 35.00 49.42 -1.74
N LYS A 311 34.63 48.39 -2.54
CA LYS A 311 35.29 48.11 -3.83
C LYS A 311 35.11 49.26 -4.82
N LEU A 312 33.91 49.90 -4.90
CA LEU A 312 33.66 51.05 -5.75
C LEU A 312 34.50 52.23 -5.29
N GLU A 313 34.52 52.54 -3.99
CA GLU A 313 35.33 53.61 -3.42
C GLU A 313 36.81 53.43 -3.70
N THR A 314 37.32 52.22 -3.45
CA THR A 314 38.72 51.86 -3.75
C THR A 314 39.03 51.99 -5.24
N ALA A 315 38.12 51.65 -6.14
CA ALA A 315 38.31 51.80 -7.57
C ALA A 315 38.34 53.28 -7.98
N ILE A 316 37.49 54.12 -7.41
CA ILE A 316 37.46 55.55 -7.66
C ILE A 316 38.74 56.23 -7.11
N GLU A 317 39.19 55.85 -5.92
CA GLU A 317 40.40 56.39 -5.30
C GLU A 317 41.71 56.12 -6.12
N LYS A 318 41.73 55.05 -6.93
CA LYS A 318 42.82 54.76 -7.83
C LYS A 318 42.90 55.69 -9.03
N LEU A 319 41.89 56.46 -9.31
CA LEU A 319 41.82 57.33 -10.45
C LEU A 319 42.70 58.59 -10.22
N VAL A 320 43.60 58.84 -11.13
CA VAL A 320 44.49 60.00 -11.10
C VAL A 320 44.07 60.97 -12.20
N PRO A 321 43.60 62.20 -11.80
CA PRO A 321 43.20 63.20 -12.79
C PRO A 321 44.32 63.56 -13.76
N VAL A 322 43.97 63.84 -15.02
CA VAL A 322 44.92 64.37 -15.98
C VAL A 322 45.31 65.78 -15.52
N SER A 323 46.58 65.99 -15.16
CA SER A 323 47.10 67.31 -14.79
C SER A 323 47.17 68.21 -16.02
N ASN A 324 46.32 69.22 -16.04
CA ASN A 324 46.40 70.34 -17.01
C ASN A 324 47.46 71.36 -16.55
N GLU A 325 48.68 70.89 -16.19
CA GLU A 325 49.77 71.78 -15.97
C GLU A 325 50.19 72.43 -17.32
N VAL A 326 49.75 73.64 -17.55
CA VAL A 326 50.27 74.48 -18.63
C VAL A 326 51.66 74.88 -18.20
N THR A 327 52.68 74.25 -18.77
CA THR A 327 54.11 74.72 -18.61
C THR A 327 54.19 76.09 -19.24
N VAL A 328 54.17 77.12 -18.43
CA VAL A 328 54.49 78.49 -18.87
C VAL A 328 55.98 78.51 -19.09
N GLY A 329 56.37 78.34 -20.33
CA GLY A 329 57.77 78.43 -20.72
C GLY A 329 58.34 79.80 -20.35
N ARG A 330 59.52 79.86 -19.72
CA ARG A 330 60.21 81.11 -19.48
C ARG A 330 60.46 81.76 -20.82
N GLY A 331 59.56 82.60 -21.26
CA GLY A 331 59.82 83.48 -22.40
C GLY A 331 60.89 84.45 -22.03
N ASN A 332 61.93 84.63 -22.91
CA ASN A 332 62.90 85.62 -22.79
C ASN A 332 62.24 87.01 -22.86
N PHE A 333 62.15 87.67 -21.70
CA PHE A 333 61.76 89.08 -21.64
C PHE A 333 62.94 89.93 -22.23
N GLN A 334 62.94 90.24 -23.56
CA GLN A 334 63.78 91.24 -24.14
C GLN A 334 63.20 92.58 -23.78
N LYS A 335 64.00 93.34 -22.97
CA LYS A 335 63.71 94.72 -22.68
C LYS A 335 63.96 95.55 -23.96
N LYS A 336 62.88 96.01 -24.59
CA LYS A 336 62.95 96.93 -25.68
C LYS A 336 63.30 98.29 -25.09
N LEU A 337 64.56 98.71 -25.24
CA LEU A 337 64.98 100.12 -24.94
C LEU A 337 64.35 101.08 -25.98
N ALA A 338 63.63 102.13 -25.51
CA ALA A 338 63.16 103.13 -26.36
C ALA A 338 64.35 103.98 -26.90
N PRO A 339 64.33 104.40 -28.14
CA PRO A 339 65.33 105.34 -28.63
C PRO A 339 65.04 106.69 -28.05
N GLY A 340 66.11 107.40 -27.56
CA GLY A 340 66.14 108.73 -27.04
C GLY A 340 65.74 109.82 -27.99
#